data_d38324c60ca7e3d6611c94388331425e
#
_entry.id   d38324c60ca7e3d6611c94388331425e
#
_cell.length_a   1.000
_cell.length_b   1.000
_cell.length_c   1.000
_cell.angle_alpha   90.00
_cell.angle_beta   90.00
_cell.angle_gamma   90.00
#
_symmetry.space_group_name_H-M   'P 1'
#
loop_
_entity.id
_entity.type
_entity.pdbx_description
1 polymer ?
#
loop_
_entity_poly.entity_id
_entity_poly.type
_entity_poly.pdbx_seq_one_letter_code
_entity_poly.pdbx_strand_id
1 'polypeptide(L)'
;MVLGIGLDIVETERLGRPLDGPGGFAERVFTAAELAACASRADRVQALAARFAAKEACLKALGAGILEGGLRQVEIVSDARGAPRLRLTGTLAERARRYGVRHAHVSLTHEPSFAAAVVILEGTKTRAARPARRRDAGAWTLETLLNGTW
;
A
#
# COMPACT_ATOMS: atom_id res chain seq x y z
N MET A 1 -10.40 11.80 -15.05
CA MET A 1 -9.39 12.73 -14.54
C MET A 1 -8.61 12.06 -13.41
N VAL A 2 -7.36 12.47 -13.19
CA VAL A 2 -6.58 12.02 -12.02
C VAL A 2 -7.17 12.63 -10.75
N LEU A 3 -7.47 11.79 -9.77
CA LEU A 3 -8.03 12.17 -8.47
C LEU A 3 -6.98 12.15 -7.36
N GLY A 4 -5.97 11.29 -7.49
CA GLY A 4 -4.90 11.17 -6.53
C GLY A 4 -3.68 10.47 -7.10
N ILE A 5 -2.50 10.84 -6.58
CA ILE A 5 -1.23 10.23 -6.91
C ILE A 5 -0.52 9.94 -5.59
N GLY A 6 0.06 8.77 -5.48
CA GLY A 6 0.90 8.38 -4.35
C GLY A 6 2.18 7.72 -4.85
N LEU A 7 3.26 8.01 -4.18
CA LEU A 7 4.58 7.43 -4.40
C LEU A 7 5.17 7.02 -3.06
N ASP A 8 5.78 5.87 -3.02
CA ASP A 8 6.53 5.41 -1.85
C ASP A 8 7.79 4.67 -2.26
N ILE A 9 8.81 4.72 -1.40
CA ILE A 9 10.08 4.00 -1.52
C ILE A 9 10.45 3.40 -0.17
N VAL A 10 10.92 2.17 -0.17
CA VAL A 10 11.24 1.38 1.02
C VAL A 10 12.60 0.73 0.88
N GLU A 11 13.42 0.84 1.92
CA GLU A 11 14.64 0.05 2.05
C GLU A 11 14.29 -1.40 2.39
N THR A 12 14.76 -2.35 1.57
CA THR A 12 14.43 -3.77 1.72
C THR A 12 14.97 -4.37 3.01
N GLU A 13 16.16 -3.96 3.44
CA GLU A 13 16.77 -4.44 4.68
C GLU A 13 15.93 -4.07 5.93
N ARG A 14 15.37 -2.85 5.95
CA ARG A 14 14.51 -2.39 7.06
C ARG A 14 13.23 -3.21 7.17
N LEU A 15 12.72 -3.72 6.05
CA LEU A 15 11.53 -4.56 6.05
C LEU A 15 11.86 -6.02 6.39
N GLY A 16 13.00 -6.52 5.95
CA GLY A 16 13.39 -7.92 6.12
C GLY A 16 13.37 -8.39 7.57
N ARG A 17 13.96 -7.61 8.47
CA ARG A 17 14.01 -7.95 9.92
C ARG A 17 12.63 -8.16 10.55
N PRO A 18 11.66 -7.25 10.41
CA PRO A 18 10.34 -7.43 10.99
C PRO A 18 9.49 -8.51 10.30
N LEU A 19 9.74 -8.81 9.02
CA LEU A 19 9.01 -9.88 8.31
C LEU A 19 9.24 -11.25 8.93
N ASP A 20 10.45 -11.51 9.42
CA ASP A 20 10.85 -12.78 10.02
C ASP A 20 10.82 -12.74 11.56
N GLY A 21 10.44 -11.60 12.12
CA GLY A 21 10.40 -11.37 13.56
C GLY A 21 9.16 -11.95 14.25
N PRO A 22 9.20 -12.15 15.57
CA PRO A 22 8.10 -12.76 16.34
C PRO A 22 6.87 -11.85 16.49
N GLY A 23 6.91 -10.62 16.03
CA GLY A 23 5.89 -9.60 16.27
C GLY A 23 4.65 -9.68 15.36
N GLY A 24 4.53 -10.68 14.46
CA GLY A 24 3.38 -10.81 13.54
C GLY A 24 3.22 -9.62 12.59
N PHE A 25 4.33 -8.95 12.26
CA PHE A 25 4.32 -7.79 11.36
C PHE A 25 3.79 -8.17 9.96
N ALA A 26 4.24 -9.30 9.43
CA ALA A 26 3.84 -9.76 8.10
C ALA A 26 2.31 -9.91 8.01
N GLU A 27 1.68 -10.54 9.01
CA GLU A 27 0.24 -10.79 9.06
C GLU A 27 -0.58 -9.51 9.29
N ARG A 28 -0.01 -8.50 9.94
CA ARG A 28 -0.67 -7.20 10.12
C ARG A 28 -0.66 -6.35 8.85
N VAL A 29 0.35 -6.51 8.02
CA VAL A 29 0.58 -5.70 6.82
C VAL A 29 0.05 -6.35 5.55
N PHE A 30 0.29 -7.65 5.39
CA PHE A 30 -0.01 -8.38 4.17
C PHE A 30 -1.21 -9.30 4.34
N THR A 31 -1.93 -9.52 3.25
CA THR A 31 -2.96 -10.57 3.21
C THR A 31 -2.30 -11.95 3.08
N ALA A 32 -3.04 -13.01 3.46
CA ALA A 32 -2.56 -14.38 3.29
C ALA A 32 -2.21 -14.70 1.82
N ALA A 33 -2.96 -14.13 0.88
CA ALA A 33 -2.72 -14.31 -0.55
C ALA A 33 -1.40 -13.65 -1.00
N GLU A 34 -1.07 -12.46 -0.49
CA GLU A 34 0.20 -11.78 -0.79
C GLU A 34 1.39 -12.55 -0.21
N LEU A 35 1.28 -13.05 1.02
CA LEU A 35 2.32 -13.86 1.65
C LEU A 35 2.54 -15.16 0.88
N ALA A 36 1.47 -15.86 0.50
CA ALA A 36 1.54 -17.09 -0.28
C ALA A 36 2.18 -16.85 -1.67
N ALA A 37 1.81 -15.75 -2.34
CA ALA A 37 2.37 -15.39 -3.65
C ALA A 37 3.89 -15.08 -3.61
N CYS A 38 4.43 -14.75 -2.43
CA CYS A 38 5.84 -14.45 -2.25
C CYS A 38 6.62 -15.60 -1.58
N ALA A 39 5.96 -16.61 -1.03
CA ALA A 39 6.57 -17.60 -0.15
C ALA A 39 7.76 -18.37 -0.77
N SER A 40 7.64 -18.75 -2.04
CA SER A 40 8.66 -19.54 -2.75
C SER A 40 9.63 -18.71 -3.59
N ARG A 41 9.54 -17.39 -3.52
CA ARG A 41 10.40 -16.51 -4.33
C ARG A 41 11.78 -16.36 -3.71
N ALA A 42 12.81 -16.41 -4.54
CA ALA A 42 14.20 -16.13 -4.12
C ALA A 42 14.36 -14.67 -3.65
N ASP A 43 13.58 -13.75 -4.25
CA ASP A 43 13.53 -12.31 -3.92
C ASP A 43 12.33 -11.95 -3.02
N ARG A 44 11.95 -12.85 -2.09
CA ARG A 44 10.77 -12.72 -1.23
C ARG A 44 10.70 -11.37 -0.50
N VAL A 45 11.81 -10.95 0.10
CA VAL A 45 11.87 -9.70 0.87
C VAL A 45 11.63 -8.50 -0.05
N GLN A 46 12.29 -8.45 -1.19
CA GLN A 46 12.15 -7.39 -2.19
C GLN A 46 10.71 -7.35 -2.76
N ALA A 47 10.14 -8.51 -3.05
CA ALA A 47 8.78 -8.63 -3.55
C ALA A 47 7.73 -8.16 -2.53
N LEU A 48 7.93 -8.43 -1.24
CA LEU A 48 7.08 -7.92 -0.16
C LEU A 48 7.33 -6.42 0.07
N ALA A 49 8.57 -5.94 -0.01
CA ALA A 49 8.90 -4.52 0.08
C ALA A 49 8.20 -3.70 -1.03
N ALA A 50 8.18 -4.21 -2.25
CA ALA A 50 7.46 -3.57 -3.36
C ALA A 50 5.94 -3.51 -3.12
N ARG A 51 5.35 -4.57 -2.54
CA ARG A 51 3.94 -4.57 -2.14
C ARG A 51 3.67 -3.60 -1.00
N PHE A 52 4.57 -3.53 -0.02
CA PHE A 52 4.48 -2.56 1.06
C PHE A 52 4.49 -1.12 0.51
N ALA A 53 5.46 -0.79 -0.34
CA ALA A 53 5.52 0.52 -1.00
C ALA A 53 4.23 0.83 -1.78
N ALA A 54 3.65 -0.16 -2.48
CA ALA A 54 2.39 0.02 -3.21
C ALA A 54 1.19 0.29 -2.29
N LYS A 55 1.14 -0.35 -1.11
CA LYS A 55 0.11 -0.08 -0.10
C LYS A 55 0.22 1.34 0.44
N GLU A 56 1.43 1.76 0.83
CA GLU A 56 1.68 3.13 1.29
C GLU A 56 1.38 4.18 0.20
N ALA A 57 1.82 3.93 -1.05
CA ALA A 57 1.49 4.78 -2.17
C ALA A 57 -0.03 4.90 -2.39
N CYS A 58 -0.78 3.80 -2.20
CA CYS A 58 -2.24 3.80 -2.31
C CYS A 58 -2.89 4.66 -1.21
N LEU A 59 -2.43 4.54 0.05
CA LEU A 59 -2.91 5.38 1.14
C LEU A 59 -2.64 6.87 0.87
N LYS A 60 -1.44 7.21 0.39
CA LYS A 60 -1.09 8.58 -0.01
C LYS A 60 -2.01 9.09 -1.13
N ALA A 61 -2.26 8.28 -2.16
CA ALA A 61 -3.16 8.63 -3.26
C ALA A 61 -4.61 8.87 -2.80
N LEU A 62 -5.08 8.11 -1.80
CA LEU A 62 -6.41 8.26 -1.19
C LEU A 62 -6.47 9.40 -0.15
N GLY A 63 -5.34 9.99 0.23
CA GLY A 63 -5.25 10.91 1.36
C GLY A 63 -5.71 10.26 2.67
N ALA A 64 -5.44 8.96 2.83
CA ALA A 64 -5.79 8.17 4.01
C ALA A 64 -4.55 7.93 4.88
N GLY A 65 -4.75 7.91 6.20
CA GLY A 65 -3.73 7.42 7.13
C GLY A 65 -3.85 5.91 7.36
N ILE A 66 -2.79 5.28 7.87
CA ILE A 66 -2.78 3.84 8.20
C ILE A 66 -3.89 3.49 9.18
N LEU A 67 -4.19 4.38 10.14
CA LEU A 67 -5.23 4.19 11.15
C LEU A 67 -6.66 4.22 10.57
N GLU A 68 -6.84 4.70 9.34
CA GLU A 68 -8.17 4.83 8.73
C GLU A 68 -8.65 3.55 8.04
N GLY A 69 -7.80 2.53 7.92
CA GLY A 69 -8.22 1.31 7.23
C GLY A 69 -7.26 0.12 7.30
N GLY A 70 -6.05 0.33 7.79
CA GLY A 70 -5.02 -0.71 7.83
C GLY A 70 -4.51 -1.13 6.44
N LEU A 71 -3.25 -1.56 6.40
CA LEU A 71 -2.56 -1.93 5.14
C LEU A 71 -3.16 -3.17 4.46
N ARG A 72 -3.83 -4.06 5.22
CA ARG A 72 -4.47 -5.25 4.65
C ARG A 72 -5.69 -4.96 3.79
N GLN A 73 -6.29 -3.77 3.92
CA GLN A 73 -7.39 -3.34 3.05
C GLN A 73 -6.94 -2.92 1.65
N VAL A 74 -5.62 -2.79 1.45
CA VAL A 74 -4.99 -2.63 0.15
C VAL A 74 -4.28 -3.94 -0.18
N GLU A 75 -4.74 -4.66 -1.18
CA GLU A 75 -4.12 -5.91 -1.60
C GLU A 75 -3.55 -5.76 -3.01
N ILE A 76 -2.32 -6.24 -3.20
CA ILE A 76 -1.67 -6.28 -4.50
C ILE A 76 -1.85 -7.68 -5.08
N VAL A 77 -2.63 -7.78 -6.14
CA VAL A 77 -2.85 -9.03 -6.86
C VAL A 77 -2.21 -8.96 -8.24
N SER A 78 -1.87 -10.10 -8.81
CA SER A 78 -1.42 -10.16 -10.21
C SER A 78 -2.59 -10.56 -11.10
N ASP A 79 -2.74 -9.90 -12.24
CA ASP A 79 -3.69 -10.33 -13.26
C ASP A 79 -3.15 -11.57 -14.03
N ALA A 80 -3.92 -12.06 -14.99
CA ALA A 80 -3.56 -13.24 -15.78
C ALA A 80 -2.26 -13.09 -16.60
N ARG A 81 -1.79 -11.85 -16.80
CA ARG A 81 -0.55 -11.52 -17.49
C ARG A 81 0.61 -11.24 -16.51
N GLY A 82 0.37 -11.37 -15.20
CA GLY A 82 1.35 -11.05 -14.16
C GLY A 82 1.44 -9.57 -13.81
N ALA A 83 0.64 -8.70 -14.43
CA ALA A 83 0.65 -7.27 -14.12
C ALA A 83 0.00 -7.00 -12.74
N PRO A 84 0.58 -6.11 -11.92
CA PRO A 84 0.05 -5.79 -10.61
C PRO A 84 -1.27 -5.01 -10.72
N ARG A 85 -2.21 -5.34 -9.83
CA ARG A 85 -3.50 -4.68 -9.66
C ARG A 85 -3.75 -4.40 -8.20
N LEU A 86 -4.46 -3.31 -7.92
CA LEU A 86 -4.93 -2.95 -6.60
C LEU A 86 -6.33 -3.50 -6.35
N ARG A 87 -6.52 -4.18 -5.24
CA ARG A 87 -7.83 -4.54 -4.70
C ARG A 87 -8.04 -3.87 -3.36
N LEU A 88 -9.05 -3.02 -3.27
CA LEU A 88 -9.43 -2.32 -2.05
C LEU A 88 -10.61 -2.99 -1.38
N THR A 89 -10.58 -3.07 -0.05
CA THR A 89 -11.66 -3.62 0.78
C THR A 89 -12.00 -2.64 1.91
N GLY A 90 -13.08 -2.92 2.64
CA GLY A 90 -13.46 -2.19 3.85
C GLY A 90 -13.58 -0.69 3.66
N THR A 91 -13.13 0.05 4.65
CA THR A 91 -13.24 1.52 4.71
C THR A 91 -12.46 2.22 3.59
N LEU A 92 -11.35 1.64 3.11
CA LEU A 92 -10.60 2.20 1.99
C LEU A 92 -11.34 2.06 0.66
N ALA A 93 -12.05 0.95 0.45
CA ALA A 93 -12.92 0.80 -0.71
C ALA A 93 -14.09 1.78 -0.70
N GLU A 94 -14.70 2.02 0.46
CA GLU A 94 -15.74 3.02 0.63
C GLU A 94 -15.20 4.44 0.38
N ARG A 95 -14.01 4.74 0.91
CA ARG A 95 -13.35 6.01 0.68
C ARG A 95 -13.10 6.24 -0.80
N ALA A 96 -12.53 5.26 -1.52
CA ALA A 96 -12.30 5.33 -2.94
C ALA A 96 -13.60 5.61 -3.73
N ARG A 97 -14.69 4.91 -3.39
CA ARG A 97 -16.02 5.15 -3.99
C ARG A 97 -16.52 6.58 -3.75
N ARG A 98 -16.41 7.08 -2.51
CA ARG A 98 -16.80 8.46 -2.16
C ARG A 98 -16.00 9.50 -2.93
N TYR A 99 -14.71 9.23 -3.20
CA TYR A 99 -13.89 10.10 -4.03
C TYR A 99 -14.19 10.03 -5.52
N GLY A 100 -15.03 9.08 -5.93
CA GLY A 100 -15.39 8.86 -7.32
C GLY A 100 -14.31 8.13 -8.11
N VAL A 101 -13.43 7.37 -7.42
CA VAL A 101 -12.43 6.52 -8.06
C VAL A 101 -13.13 5.45 -8.88
N ARG A 102 -12.71 5.32 -10.14
CA ARG A 102 -13.19 4.32 -11.10
C ARG A 102 -12.09 3.36 -11.51
N HIS A 103 -10.87 3.86 -11.60
CA HIS A 103 -9.70 3.10 -11.99
C HIS A 103 -8.54 3.40 -11.02
N ALA A 104 -7.79 2.37 -10.69
CA ALA A 104 -6.57 2.47 -9.91
C ALA A 104 -5.45 1.79 -10.69
N HIS A 105 -4.40 2.54 -10.99
CA HIS A 105 -3.21 2.06 -11.65
C HIS A 105 -2.10 1.93 -10.62
N VAL A 106 -1.33 0.85 -10.71
CA VAL A 106 -0.16 0.63 -9.87
C VAL A 106 1.01 0.16 -10.71
N SER A 107 2.16 0.72 -10.45
CA SER A 107 3.44 0.22 -10.92
C SER A 107 4.37 0.10 -9.75
N LEU A 108 5.13 -0.99 -9.70
CA LEU A 108 6.07 -1.25 -8.62
C LEU A 108 7.35 -1.86 -9.19
N THR A 109 8.45 -1.58 -8.53
CA THR A 109 9.77 -2.07 -8.89
C THR A 109 10.58 -2.34 -7.63
N HIS A 110 11.61 -3.16 -7.74
CA HIS A 110 12.57 -3.39 -6.67
C HIS A 110 13.95 -3.71 -7.20
N GLU A 111 14.91 -3.36 -6.41
CA GLU A 111 16.32 -3.68 -6.49
C GLU A 111 16.74 -4.35 -5.19
N PRO A 112 17.96 -4.87 -5.04
CA PRO A 112 18.39 -5.53 -3.81
C PRO A 112 18.18 -4.67 -2.55
N SER A 113 18.44 -3.37 -2.62
CA SER A 113 18.41 -2.45 -1.46
C SER A 113 17.12 -1.65 -1.33
N PHE A 114 16.35 -1.46 -2.40
CA PHE A 114 15.18 -0.61 -2.41
C PHE A 114 14.02 -1.21 -3.21
N ALA A 115 12.83 -0.90 -2.78
CA ALA A 115 11.61 -1.11 -3.56
C ALA A 115 10.82 0.20 -3.63
N ALA A 116 10.14 0.42 -4.74
CA ALA A 116 9.33 1.62 -4.95
C ALA A 116 8.02 1.28 -5.64
N ALA A 117 7.01 2.11 -5.41
CA ALA A 117 5.74 2.00 -6.11
C ALA A 117 5.09 3.36 -6.33
N VAL A 118 4.35 3.46 -7.42
CA VAL A 118 3.46 4.58 -7.73
C VAL A 118 2.04 4.09 -7.88
N VAL A 119 1.09 4.84 -7.35
CA VAL A 119 -0.35 4.61 -7.51
C VAL A 119 -0.98 5.87 -8.07
N ILE A 120 -1.80 5.70 -9.12
CA ILE A 120 -2.61 6.76 -9.73
C ILE A 120 -4.07 6.33 -9.64
N LEU A 121 -4.90 7.20 -9.06
CA LEU A 121 -6.34 7.01 -8.96
C LEU A 121 -7.03 7.91 -9.97
N GLU A 122 -7.88 7.33 -10.80
CA GLU A 122 -8.65 8.04 -11.81
C GLU A 122 -10.15 7.85 -11.61
N GLY A 123 -10.90 8.84 -12.01
CA GLY A 123 -12.36 8.81 -11.94
C GLY A 123 -13.01 10.14 -12.19
N THR A 124 -14.22 10.29 -11.64
CA THR A 124 -15.01 11.52 -11.73
C THR A 124 -15.13 12.13 -10.35
N LYS A 125 -14.69 13.38 -10.19
CA LYS A 125 -14.77 14.09 -8.91
C LYS A 125 -16.23 14.19 -8.46
N THR A 126 -16.56 13.56 -7.34
CA THR A 126 -17.89 13.71 -6.73
C THR A 126 -17.91 14.96 -5.84
N ARG A 127 -19.03 15.66 -5.84
CA ARG A 127 -19.22 16.93 -5.09
C ARG A 127 -19.06 16.75 -3.56
N ALA A 128 -19.16 15.52 -3.05
CA ALA A 128 -19.08 15.17 -1.63
C ALA A 128 -17.65 14.89 -1.11
N ALA A 129 -16.66 14.89 -1.96
CA ALA A 129 -15.33 14.39 -1.62
C ALA A 129 -14.24 15.45 -1.76
N ARG A 130 -14.29 16.50 -0.92
CA ARG A 130 -13.03 17.17 -0.53
C ARG A 130 -12.50 16.45 0.71
N PRO A 131 -11.39 15.72 0.63
CA PRO A 131 -10.70 15.33 1.85
C PRO A 131 -10.35 16.62 2.59
N ALA A 132 -10.68 16.68 3.87
CA ALA A 132 -10.05 17.66 4.73
C ALA A 132 -8.53 17.50 4.52
N ARG A 133 -7.85 18.55 4.05
CA ARG A 133 -6.40 18.60 4.08
C ARG A 133 -6.02 18.51 5.56
N ARG A 134 -5.71 17.33 6.05
CA ARG A 134 -5.01 17.21 7.32
C ARG A 134 -3.66 17.86 7.09
N ARG A 135 -3.42 19.00 7.71
CA ARG A 135 -2.12 19.70 7.70
C ARG A 135 -1.02 18.88 8.37
N ASP A 136 -1.39 17.78 9.04
CA ASP A 136 -0.53 16.99 9.91
C ASP A 136 -0.67 15.48 9.64
N ALA A 137 -0.71 15.05 8.38
CA ALA A 137 -0.35 13.68 8.09
C ALA A 137 1.16 13.58 8.33
N GLY A 138 1.56 13.43 9.59
CA GLY A 138 2.93 13.09 9.96
C GLY A 138 3.40 11.97 9.05
N ALA A 139 4.60 12.07 8.53
CA ALA A 139 5.20 11.04 7.71
C ALA A 139 5.19 9.73 8.52
N TRP A 140 4.25 8.84 8.21
CA TRP A 140 4.22 7.50 8.75
C TRP A 140 5.40 6.78 8.15
N THR A 141 6.40 6.54 8.97
CA THR A 141 7.59 5.80 8.59
C THR A 141 7.41 4.34 8.99
N LEU A 142 8.17 3.46 8.35
CA LEU A 142 8.28 2.06 8.76
C LEU A 142 8.57 1.94 10.28
N GLU A 143 9.31 2.89 10.85
CA GLU A 143 9.58 2.97 12.29
C GLU A 143 8.31 3.07 13.15
N THR A 144 7.34 3.87 12.73
CA THR A 144 6.06 4.01 13.43
C THR A 144 5.29 2.69 13.43
N LEU A 145 5.35 1.93 12.33
CA LEU A 145 4.73 0.61 12.22
C LEU A 145 5.43 -0.45 13.07
N LEU A 146 6.75 -0.35 13.22
CA LEU A 146 7.57 -1.31 13.97
C LEU A 146 7.44 -1.13 15.48
N ASN A 147 7.31 0.10 15.95
CA ASN A 147 7.32 0.43 17.38
C ASN A 147 5.95 0.23 18.07
N GLY A 148 4.93 -0.24 17.37
CA GLY A 148 3.66 -0.68 17.97
C GLY A 148 2.84 0.40 18.66
N THR A 149 3.14 1.67 18.46
CA THR A 149 2.33 2.79 18.95
C THR A 149 1.13 3.01 18.01
N TRP A 150 0.07 2.26 18.28
CA TRP A 150 -1.24 2.36 17.62
C TRP A 150 -2.20 3.18 18.44
#